data_40db1a474cf4d28af84cbb1482a00c0c
#
_entry.id   40db1a474cf4d28af84cbb1482a00c0c
#
_cell.length_a   1.000
_cell.length_b   1.000
_cell.length_c   1.000
_cell.angle_alpha   90.00
_cell.angle_beta   90.00
_cell.angle_gamma   90.00
#
_symmetry.space_group_name_H-M   'P 1'
#
loop_
_entity.id
_entity.type
_entity.pdbx_description
1 polymer ?
#
loop_
_entity_poly.entity_id
_entity_poly.type
_entity_poly.pdbx_seq_one_letter_code
_entity_poly.pdbx_strand_id
1 'polypeptide(L)'
;MKEPSVLDQVAIVTGAGQGIGRAIALRLAQDGMHVVVGDIRADLTESVASEIRALGPKALPITIDVTSPVDRERLFATTLAEFQRLDVLVNNAAIQRISLPLDVTEEHWDVMMNVNAKAVYFCCQLALKHMIQQRSGRIVNLASIAGKTASTIYHPIYNVTKAAVIAMTKTFAYSVANEGIRINSVCPGVIDTPMQDQVDREISHVTGLSPEAVHTERASRIPLGRLGDGDDVASVVSFLLGPDSSYMTGQAINVTGGLVTY
;
A
#
# COMPACT_ATOMS: atom_id res chain seq x y z
N MET A 1 23.80 -14.32 -7.67
CA MET A 1 23.14 -14.20 -9.00
C MET A 1 22.55 -12.80 -9.08
N LYS A 2 22.63 -12.12 -10.23
CA LYS A 2 21.92 -10.84 -10.42
C LYS A 2 20.43 -11.13 -10.44
N GLU A 3 19.64 -10.31 -9.72
CA GLU A 3 18.18 -10.37 -9.82
C GLU A 3 17.74 -10.14 -11.28
N PRO A 4 16.68 -10.82 -11.75
CA PRO A 4 16.18 -10.60 -13.10
C PRO A 4 15.68 -9.16 -13.27
N SER A 5 15.70 -8.67 -14.52
CA SER A 5 15.08 -7.39 -14.89
C SER A 5 13.63 -7.34 -14.43
N VAL A 6 13.14 -6.16 -14.11
CA VAL A 6 11.72 -5.94 -13.77
C VAL A 6 10.79 -5.98 -14.99
N LEU A 7 11.36 -5.98 -16.20
CA LEU A 7 10.59 -6.05 -17.45
C LEU A 7 9.76 -7.34 -17.52
N ASP A 8 8.53 -7.22 -17.98
CA ASP A 8 7.56 -8.32 -18.14
C ASP A 8 7.19 -9.06 -16.83
N GLN A 9 7.59 -8.52 -15.67
CA GLN A 9 7.11 -9.02 -14.38
C GLN A 9 5.65 -8.64 -14.17
N VAL A 10 4.96 -9.43 -13.34
CA VAL A 10 3.53 -9.24 -13.03
C VAL A 10 3.37 -8.75 -11.61
N ALA A 11 2.75 -7.59 -11.47
CA ALA A 11 2.47 -6.95 -10.18
C ALA A 11 0.96 -6.92 -9.88
N ILE A 12 0.58 -7.32 -8.68
CA ILE A 12 -0.74 -7.03 -8.12
C ILE A 12 -0.62 -5.78 -7.23
N VAL A 13 -1.47 -4.78 -7.45
CA VAL A 13 -1.60 -3.61 -6.58
C VAL A 13 -3.04 -3.54 -6.06
N THR A 14 -3.23 -3.60 -4.74
CA THR A 14 -4.56 -3.48 -4.11
C THR A 14 -4.86 -2.03 -3.75
N GLY A 15 -6.12 -1.60 -3.85
CA GLY A 15 -6.50 -0.19 -3.68
C GLY A 15 -5.87 0.70 -4.75
N ALA A 16 -5.76 0.20 -5.98
CA ALA A 16 -5.02 0.83 -7.07
C ALA A 16 -5.85 1.85 -7.87
N GLY A 17 -7.13 2.05 -7.55
CA GLY A 17 -8.01 2.91 -8.32
C GLY A 17 -7.74 4.41 -8.15
N GLN A 18 -7.07 4.84 -7.09
CA GLN A 18 -6.80 6.26 -6.82
C GLN A 18 -5.59 6.45 -5.88
N GLY A 19 -5.19 7.70 -5.66
CA GLY A 19 -4.17 8.12 -4.70
C GLY A 19 -2.83 7.39 -4.87
N ILE A 20 -2.24 6.94 -3.75
CA ILE A 20 -0.95 6.25 -3.73
C ILE A 20 -0.99 4.97 -4.58
N GLY A 21 -2.06 4.19 -4.49
CA GLY A 21 -2.18 2.93 -5.24
C GLY A 21 -2.17 3.12 -6.75
N ARG A 22 -2.87 4.16 -7.26
CA ARG A 22 -2.82 4.52 -8.67
C ARG A 22 -1.41 4.97 -9.09
N ALA A 23 -0.77 5.83 -8.30
CA ALA A 23 0.60 6.29 -8.61
C ALA A 23 1.58 5.11 -8.65
N ILE A 24 1.49 4.17 -7.72
CA ILE A 24 2.29 2.94 -7.73
C ILE A 24 2.01 2.10 -8.99
N ALA A 25 0.74 1.86 -9.32
CA ALA A 25 0.36 1.05 -10.47
C ALA A 25 0.91 1.64 -11.79
N LEU A 26 0.80 2.95 -11.96
CA LEU A 26 1.35 3.66 -13.13
C LEU A 26 2.88 3.62 -13.16
N ARG A 27 3.53 3.81 -12.02
CA ARG A 27 4.99 3.75 -11.93
C ARG A 27 5.52 2.35 -12.28
N LEU A 28 4.91 1.29 -11.77
CA LEU A 28 5.32 -0.09 -12.12
C LEU A 28 5.11 -0.39 -13.60
N ALA A 29 4.07 0.16 -14.22
CA ALA A 29 3.88 0.07 -15.66
C ALA A 29 4.97 0.83 -16.44
N GLN A 30 5.37 2.02 -16.00
CA GLN A 30 6.50 2.78 -16.58
C GLN A 30 7.82 2.01 -16.46
N ASP A 31 8.01 1.26 -15.37
CA ASP A 31 9.16 0.39 -15.17
C ASP A 31 9.10 -0.90 -16.03
N GLY A 32 8.02 -1.11 -16.83
CA GLY A 32 7.82 -2.22 -17.77
C GLY A 32 7.11 -3.44 -17.20
N MET A 33 6.49 -3.35 -16.03
CA MET A 33 5.72 -4.45 -15.44
C MET A 33 4.29 -4.50 -15.99
N HIS A 34 3.72 -5.69 -16.11
CA HIS A 34 2.28 -5.89 -16.26
C HIS A 34 1.60 -5.71 -14.89
N VAL A 35 0.45 -5.05 -14.85
CA VAL A 35 -0.18 -4.68 -13.57
C VAL A 35 -1.62 -5.18 -13.47
N VAL A 36 -1.91 -5.87 -12.38
CA VAL A 36 -3.27 -6.18 -11.95
C VAL A 36 -3.75 -5.07 -11.02
N VAL A 37 -4.76 -4.34 -11.46
CA VAL A 37 -5.35 -3.19 -10.78
C VAL A 37 -6.51 -3.69 -9.93
N GLY A 38 -6.30 -3.91 -8.63
CA GLY A 38 -7.34 -4.36 -7.71
C GLY A 38 -7.92 -3.20 -6.89
N ASP A 39 -9.23 -2.97 -6.98
CA ASP A 39 -9.92 -1.97 -6.16
C ASP A 39 -11.40 -2.37 -5.96
N ILE A 40 -12.06 -1.82 -4.95
CA ILE A 40 -13.48 -2.03 -4.72
C ILE A 40 -14.35 -1.24 -5.73
N ARG A 41 -13.80 -0.22 -6.36
CA ARG A 41 -14.45 0.65 -7.34
C ARG A 41 -14.13 0.22 -8.77
N ALA A 42 -15.11 -0.41 -9.43
CA ALA A 42 -14.97 -0.93 -10.79
C ALA A 42 -14.62 0.15 -11.83
N ASP A 43 -15.22 1.34 -11.69
CA ASP A 43 -14.98 2.49 -12.58
C ASP A 43 -13.52 2.94 -12.52
N LEU A 44 -12.92 2.96 -11.34
CA LEU A 44 -11.54 3.37 -11.15
C LEU A 44 -10.53 2.29 -11.58
N THR A 45 -10.86 1.00 -11.39
CA THR A 45 -9.96 -0.08 -11.85
C THR A 45 -9.80 -0.05 -13.36
N GLU A 46 -10.88 0.13 -14.11
CA GLU A 46 -10.81 0.18 -15.58
C GLU A 46 -10.13 1.48 -16.06
N SER A 47 -10.39 2.61 -15.42
CA SER A 47 -9.72 3.87 -15.75
C SER A 47 -8.20 3.74 -15.64
N VAL A 48 -7.69 3.25 -14.50
CA VAL A 48 -6.24 3.07 -14.29
C VAL A 48 -5.66 1.99 -15.21
N ALA A 49 -6.39 0.90 -15.45
CA ALA A 49 -5.95 -0.13 -16.39
C ALA A 49 -5.83 0.42 -17.83
N SER A 50 -6.73 1.31 -18.23
CA SER A 50 -6.65 2.00 -19.54
C SER A 50 -5.40 2.90 -19.61
N GLU A 51 -5.10 3.65 -18.57
CA GLU A 51 -3.88 4.46 -18.49
C GLU A 51 -2.61 3.60 -18.62
N ILE A 52 -2.56 2.46 -17.93
CA ILE A 52 -1.43 1.52 -17.99
C ILE A 52 -1.27 0.95 -19.39
N ARG A 53 -2.36 0.53 -20.04
CA ARG A 53 -2.32 0.01 -21.43
C ARG A 53 -1.79 1.06 -22.41
N ALA A 54 -2.08 2.34 -22.19
CA ALA A 54 -1.55 3.43 -23.01
C ALA A 54 -0.02 3.62 -22.85
N LEU A 55 0.58 3.14 -21.73
CA LEU A 55 2.03 3.11 -21.52
C LEU A 55 2.71 1.88 -22.18
N GLY A 56 1.94 0.88 -22.66
CA GLY A 56 2.44 -0.32 -23.34
C GLY A 56 2.27 -1.64 -22.60
N PRO A 57 2.44 -1.73 -21.27
CA PRO A 57 2.24 -2.98 -20.54
C PRO A 57 0.79 -3.47 -20.57
N LYS A 58 0.59 -4.77 -20.31
CA LYS A 58 -0.74 -5.31 -20.06
C LYS A 58 -1.26 -4.84 -18.70
N ALA A 59 -2.57 -4.57 -18.63
CA ALA A 59 -3.26 -4.26 -17.38
C ALA A 59 -4.53 -5.09 -17.25
N LEU A 60 -4.74 -5.68 -16.07
CA LEU A 60 -5.91 -6.47 -15.73
C LEU A 60 -6.69 -5.80 -14.59
N PRO A 61 -7.84 -5.15 -14.88
CA PRO A 61 -8.69 -4.58 -13.85
C PRO A 61 -9.49 -5.67 -13.15
N ILE A 62 -9.49 -5.67 -11.82
CA ILE A 62 -10.27 -6.62 -11.02
C ILE A 62 -10.97 -5.87 -9.89
N THR A 63 -12.30 -5.82 -9.92
CA THR A 63 -13.09 -5.31 -8.80
C THR A 63 -13.06 -6.31 -7.65
N ILE A 64 -12.52 -5.89 -6.50
CA ILE A 64 -12.41 -6.75 -5.31
C ILE A 64 -12.70 -5.99 -4.02
N ASP A 65 -13.30 -6.68 -3.07
CA ASP A 65 -13.23 -6.32 -1.66
C ASP A 65 -12.13 -7.15 -0.99
N VAL A 66 -11.06 -6.48 -0.57
CA VAL A 66 -9.92 -7.16 0.08
C VAL A 66 -10.29 -7.83 1.41
N THR A 67 -11.43 -7.51 2.01
CA THR A 67 -11.93 -8.16 3.23
C THR A 67 -12.58 -9.52 2.95
N SER A 68 -13.05 -9.74 1.73
CA SER A 68 -13.68 -10.98 1.27
C SER A 68 -12.61 -12.05 0.96
N PRO A 69 -12.62 -13.21 1.64
CA PRO A 69 -11.73 -14.32 1.29
C PRO A 69 -11.90 -14.78 -0.16
N VAL A 70 -13.15 -14.89 -0.63
CA VAL A 70 -13.47 -15.31 -2.01
C VAL A 70 -12.89 -14.35 -3.03
N ASP A 71 -12.99 -13.05 -2.79
CA ASP A 71 -12.45 -12.04 -3.70
C ASP A 71 -10.93 -12.05 -3.72
N ARG A 72 -10.28 -12.23 -2.58
CA ARG A 72 -8.81 -12.39 -2.54
C ARG A 72 -8.39 -13.62 -3.34
N GLU A 73 -9.00 -14.78 -3.13
CA GLU A 73 -8.69 -16.00 -3.89
C GLU A 73 -8.91 -15.77 -5.40
N ARG A 74 -10.02 -15.14 -5.78
CA ARG A 74 -10.32 -14.79 -7.18
C ARG A 74 -9.27 -13.86 -7.78
N LEU A 75 -8.79 -12.85 -7.04
CA LEU A 75 -7.72 -11.95 -7.48
C LEU A 75 -6.47 -12.72 -7.90
N PHE A 76 -5.97 -13.60 -7.03
CA PHE A 76 -4.77 -14.37 -7.31
C PHE A 76 -5.00 -15.42 -8.40
N ALA A 77 -6.11 -16.14 -8.37
CA ALA A 77 -6.43 -17.14 -9.38
C ALA A 77 -6.55 -16.52 -10.79
N THR A 78 -7.24 -15.38 -10.91
CA THR A 78 -7.38 -14.68 -12.19
C THR A 78 -6.04 -14.14 -12.68
N THR A 79 -5.20 -13.61 -11.80
CA THR A 79 -3.84 -13.17 -12.15
C THR A 79 -3.01 -14.31 -12.72
N LEU A 80 -3.02 -15.47 -12.05
CA LEU A 80 -2.25 -16.64 -12.49
C LEU A 80 -2.80 -17.26 -13.77
N ALA A 81 -4.12 -17.24 -13.98
CA ALA A 81 -4.72 -17.70 -15.23
C ALA A 81 -4.32 -16.84 -16.43
N GLU A 82 -4.23 -15.51 -16.25
CA GLU A 82 -3.86 -14.58 -17.32
C GLU A 82 -2.37 -14.56 -17.60
N PHE A 83 -1.53 -14.50 -16.55
CA PHE A 83 -0.09 -14.23 -16.70
C PHE A 83 0.81 -15.42 -16.40
N GLN A 84 0.29 -16.49 -15.79
CA GLN A 84 1.01 -17.71 -15.38
C GLN A 84 2.18 -17.45 -14.41
N ARG A 85 2.24 -16.26 -13.81
CA ARG A 85 3.25 -15.85 -12.83
C ARG A 85 2.73 -14.75 -11.93
N LEU A 86 3.39 -14.58 -10.78
CA LEU A 86 3.20 -13.45 -9.88
C LEU A 86 4.54 -13.09 -9.27
N ASP A 87 5.07 -11.92 -9.60
CA ASP A 87 6.39 -11.47 -9.16
C ASP A 87 6.33 -10.46 -8.02
N VAL A 88 5.29 -9.63 -8.03
CA VAL A 88 5.14 -8.50 -7.13
C VAL A 88 3.74 -8.45 -6.53
N LEU A 89 3.68 -8.22 -5.21
CA LEU A 89 2.44 -7.84 -4.52
C LEU A 89 2.68 -6.50 -3.81
N VAL A 90 1.80 -5.52 -4.08
CA VAL A 90 1.72 -4.28 -3.32
C VAL A 90 0.40 -4.23 -2.56
N ASN A 91 0.46 -4.41 -1.25
CA ASN A 91 -0.68 -4.26 -0.35
C ASN A 91 -0.84 -2.78 0.00
N ASN A 92 -1.70 -2.06 -0.74
CA ASN A 92 -1.95 -0.65 -0.53
C ASN A 92 -3.38 -0.35 -0.05
N ALA A 93 -4.37 -1.19 -0.34
CA ALA A 93 -5.75 -0.98 0.08
C ALA A 93 -5.85 -0.70 1.58
N ALA A 94 -6.45 0.41 1.94
CA ALA A 94 -6.62 0.85 3.32
C ALA A 94 -7.78 1.83 3.44
N ILE A 95 -8.32 1.95 4.64
CA ILE A 95 -9.25 2.99 5.04
C ILE A 95 -8.72 3.69 6.29
N GLN A 96 -9.14 4.94 6.46
CA GLN A 96 -8.90 5.70 7.68
C GLN A 96 -10.21 6.33 8.14
N ARG A 97 -10.47 6.30 9.43
CA ARG A 97 -11.60 6.96 10.09
C ARG A 97 -11.09 7.67 11.32
N ILE A 98 -11.62 8.85 11.56
CA ILE A 98 -11.27 9.67 12.72
C ILE A 98 -12.17 9.28 13.89
N SER A 99 -11.56 9.10 15.06
CA SER A 99 -12.22 8.93 16.35
C SER A 99 -11.25 9.32 17.47
N LEU A 100 -11.78 9.72 18.61
CA LEU A 100 -10.97 9.85 19.82
C LEU A 100 -10.76 8.47 20.46
N PRO A 101 -9.67 8.25 21.22
CA PRO A 101 -9.36 6.93 21.79
C PRO A 101 -10.46 6.34 22.67
N LEU A 102 -11.25 7.18 23.37
CA LEU A 102 -12.33 6.73 24.25
C LEU A 102 -13.66 6.54 23.52
N ASP A 103 -13.77 7.00 22.27
CA ASP A 103 -14.99 6.93 21.45
C ASP A 103 -14.93 5.82 20.38
N VAL A 104 -13.86 5.03 20.40
CA VAL A 104 -13.71 3.89 19.50
C VAL A 104 -14.75 2.82 19.81
N THR A 105 -15.53 2.41 18.81
CA THR A 105 -16.45 1.27 18.90
C THR A 105 -15.80 -0.01 18.38
N GLU A 106 -16.31 -1.17 18.82
CA GLU A 106 -15.87 -2.47 18.28
C GLU A 106 -16.10 -2.56 16.77
N GLU A 107 -17.19 -1.99 16.25
CA GLU A 107 -17.44 -1.92 14.81
C GLU A 107 -16.36 -1.14 14.07
N HIS A 108 -15.93 0.04 14.58
CA HIS A 108 -14.82 0.81 14.00
C HIS A 108 -13.52 0.00 14.02
N TRP A 109 -13.25 -0.68 15.13
CA TRP A 109 -12.11 -1.57 15.28
C TRP A 109 -12.13 -2.67 14.22
N ASP A 110 -13.22 -3.43 14.13
CA ASP A 110 -13.34 -4.58 13.24
C ASP A 110 -13.20 -4.18 11.77
N VAL A 111 -13.88 -3.12 11.35
CA VAL A 111 -13.79 -2.64 9.96
C VAL A 111 -12.35 -2.26 9.59
N MET A 112 -11.68 -1.47 10.45
CA MET A 112 -10.31 -1.03 10.15
C MET A 112 -9.30 -2.17 10.23
N MET A 113 -9.43 -3.07 11.21
CA MET A 113 -8.56 -4.25 11.31
C MET A 113 -8.76 -5.19 10.14
N ASN A 114 -9.99 -5.41 9.69
CA ASN A 114 -10.29 -6.28 8.57
C ASN A 114 -9.65 -5.77 7.27
N VAL A 115 -9.77 -4.47 6.96
CA VAL A 115 -9.20 -3.89 5.74
C VAL A 115 -7.68 -3.73 5.86
N ASN A 116 -7.22 -3.03 6.90
CA ASN A 116 -5.85 -2.53 6.94
C ASN A 116 -4.81 -3.55 7.43
N ALA A 117 -5.24 -4.58 8.17
CA ALA A 117 -4.32 -5.57 8.74
C ALA A 117 -4.63 -7.00 8.29
N LYS A 118 -5.85 -7.49 8.51
CA LYS A 118 -6.22 -8.86 8.19
C LYS A 118 -6.12 -9.14 6.69
N ALA A 119 -6.63 -8.25 5.84
CA ALA A 119 -6.53 -8.39 4.39
C ALA A 119 -5.07 -8.45 3.92
N VAL A 120 -4.20 -7.57 4.45
CA VAL A 120 -2.76 -7.57 4.14
C VAL A 120 -2.11 -8.91 4.48
N TYR A 121 -2.39 -9.45 5.68
CA TYR A 121 -1.85 -10.74 6.11
C TYR A 121 -2.21 -11.87 5.13
N PHE A 122 -3.49 -11.99 4.77
CA PHE A 122 -3.96 -13.06 3.90
C PHE A 122 -3.59 -12.86 2.43
N CYS A 123 -3.46 -11.63 1.94
CA CYS A 123 -2.87 -11.37 0.62
C CYS A 123 -1.39 -11.77 0.57
N CYS A 124 -0.60 -11.46 1.60
CA CYS A 124 0.78 -11.95 1.71
C CYS A 124 0.82 -13.48 1.69
N GLN A 125 -0.04 -14.15 2.47
CA GLN A 125 -0.09 -15.62 2.52
C GLN A 125 -0.42 -16.23 1.16
N LEU A 126 -1.37 -15.66 0.41
CA LEU A 126 -1.72 -16.14 -0.93
C LEU A 126 -0.57 -15.92 -1.93
N ALA A 127 0.05 -14.74 -1.94
CA ALA A 127 1.21 -14.47 -2.79
C ALA A 127 2.36 -15.43 -2.51
N LEU A 128 2.68 -15.65 -1.24
CA LEU A 128 3.80 -16.48 -0.83
C LEU A 128 3.65 -17.95 -1.25
N LYS A 129 2.42 -18.49 -1.32
CA LYS A 129 2.19 -19.86 -1.83
C LYS A 129 2.72 -20.04 -3.25
N HIS A 130 2.66 -19.00 -4.09
CA HIS A 130 3.15 -19.02 -5.47
C HIS A 130 4.63 -18.61 -5.55
N MET A 131 5.02 -17.55 -4.87
CA MET A 131 6.38 -17.02 -4.89
C MET A 131 7.41 -18.03 -4.35
N ILE A 132 7.07 -18.83 -3.34
CA ILE A 132 7.92 -19.90 -2.82
C ILE A 132 8.16 -20.97 -3.89
N GLN A 133 7.14 -21.37 -4.64
CA GLN A 133 7.28 -22.32 -5.75
C GLN A 133 8.15 -21.76 -6.89
N GLN A 134 8.00 -20.45 -7.17
CA GLN A 134 8.82 -19.73 -8.15
C GLN A 134 10.27 -19.48 -7.66
N ARG A 135 10.53 -19.59 -6.35
CA ARG A 135 11.78 -19.19 -5.68
C ARG A 135 12.16 -17.74 -5.98
N SER A 136 11.17 -16.91 -6.17
CA SER A 136 11.33 -15.48 -6.49
C SER A 136 10.04 -14.74 -6.16
N GLY A 137 10.15 -13.56 -5.58
CA GLY A 137 9.00 -12.68 -5.31
C GLY A 137 9.39 -11.44 -4.53
N ARG A 138 8.58 -10.40 -4.66
CA ARG A 138 8.74 -9.17 -3.90
C ARG A 138 7.39 -8.66 -3.40
N ILE A 139 7.34 -8.33 -2.12
CA ILE A 139 6.13 -7.78 -1.50
C ILE A 139 6.46 -6.44 -0.87
N VAL A 140 5.64 -5.43 -1.15
CA VAL A 140 5.67 -4.15 -0.45
C VAL A 140 4.33 -3.90 0.21
N ASN A 141 4.36 -3.69 1.51
CA ASN A 141 3.18 -3.38 2.31
C ASN A 141 3.14 -1.87 2.63
N LEU A 142 2.06 -1.19 2.27
CA LEU A 142 1.86 0.22 2.63
C LEU A 142 1.44 0.30 4.11
N ALA A 143 2.43 0.59 4.95
CA ALA A 143 2.23 0.93 6.36
C ALA A 143 1.89 2.44 6.49
N SER A 144 2.45 3.10 7.46
CA SER A 144 2.36 4.55 7.71
C SER A 144 3.33 4.93 8.83
N ILE A 145 3.71 6.21 8.92
CA ILE A 145 4.34 6.74 10.14
C ILE A 145 3.45 6.54 11.36
N ALA A 146 2.14 6.49 11.18
CA ALA A 146 1.17 6.20 12.24
C ALA A 146 1.40 4.83 12.92
N GLY A 147 2.05 3.89 12.24
CA GLY A 147 2.47 2.62 12.82
C GLY A 147 3.78 2.68 13.61
N LYS A 148 4.51 3.80 13.56
CA LYS A 148 5.78 4.02 14.26
C LYS A 148 5.65 5.00 15.42
N THR A 149 4.78 5.99 15.29
CA THR A 149 4.63 7.05 16.28
C THR A 149 3.16 7.48 16.39
N ALA A 150 2.76 7.93 17.57
CA ALA A 150 1.47 8.55 17.81
C ALA A 150 1.58 10.05 17.50
N SER A 151 1.46 10.42 16.22
CA SER A 151 1.55 11.82 15.79
C SER A 151 0.28 12.63 16.09
N THR A 152 -0.83 11.96 16.40
CA THR A 152 -2.13 12.56 16.70
C THR A 152 -3.03 11.59 17.46
N ILE A 153 -3.99 12.14 18.20
CA ILE A 153 -5.01 11.37 18.95
C ILE A 153 -6.23 10.99 18.08
N TYR A 154 -6.32 11.51 16.86
CA TYR A 154 -7.56 11.41 16.05
C TYR A 154 -7.72 10.11 15.27
N HIS A 155 -6.73 9.21 15.25
CA HIS A 155 -6.82 7.94 14.53
C HIS A 155 -6.17 6.76 15.27
N PRO A 156 -6.61 6.44 16.49
CA PRO A 156 -5.95 5.44 17.34
C PRO A 156 -5.93 4.05 16.72
N ILE A 157 -7.03 3.61 16.07
CA ILE A 157 -7.10 2.28 15.43
C ILE A 157 -6.19 2.22 14.21
N TYR A 158 -6.13 3.30 13.41
CA TYR A 158 -5.24 3.35 12.26
C TYR A 158 -3.78 3.12 12.67
N ASN A 159 -3.35 3.72 13.79
CA ASN A 159 -2.01 3.50 14.35
C ASN A 159 -1.79 2.00 14.64
N VAL A 160 -2.74 1.34 15.29
CA VAL A 160 -2.67 -0.09 15.60
C VAL A 160 -2.58 -0.92 14.33
N THR A 161 -3.44 -0.66 13.33
CA THR A 161 -3.44 -1.41 12.08
C THR A 161 -2.12 -1.27 11.33
N LYS A 162 -1.54 -0.06 11.28
CA LYS A 162 -0.29 0.20 10.56
C LYS A 162 0.95 -0.31 11.32
N ALA A 163 0.91 -0.35 12.65
CA ALA A 163 1.90 -1.06 13.46
C ALA A 163 1.85 -2.58 13.20
N ALA A 164 0.65 -3.17 13.09
CA ALA A 164 0.49 -4.58 12.72
C ALA A 164 1.08 -4.88 11.34
N VAL A 165 0.91 -3.99 10.34
CA VAL A 165 1.51 -4.14 9.00
C VAL A 165 3.04 -4.16 9.08
N ILE A 166 3.65 -3.29 9.88
CA ILE A 166 5.12 -3.29 10.09
C ILE A 166 5.57 -4.60 10.74
N ALA A 167 4.86 -5.06 11.77
CA ALA A 167 5.20 -6.30 12.48
C ALA A 167 5.10 -7.52 11.56
N MET A 168 3.99 -7.67 10.83
CA MET A 168 3.80 -8.79 9.90
C MET A 168 4.80 -8.77 8.74
N THR A 169 5.21 -7.58 8.26
CA THR A 169 6.27 -7.43 7.24
C THR A 169 7.56 -8.08 7.72
N LYS A 170 8.01 -7.78 8.95
CA LYS A 170 9.21 -8.37 9.54
C LYS A 170 9.10 -9.89 9.69
N THR A 171 7.95 -10.37 10.18
CA THR A 171 7.69 -11.80 10.40
C THR A 171 7.73 -12.58 9.08
N PHE A 172 7.01 -12.13 8.06
CA PHE A 172 7.02 -12.78 6.75
C PHE A 172 8.41 -12.70 6.09
N ALA A 173 9.07 -11.53 6.12
CA ALA A 173 10.41 -11.38 5.58
C ALA A 173 11.40 -12.39 6.16
N TYR A 174 11.39 -12.56 7.48
CA TYR A 174 12.25 -13.52 8.15
C TYR A 174 11.92 -14.97 7.76
N SER A 175 10.63 -15.30 7.64
CA SER A 175 10.18 -16.67 7.38
C SER A 175 10.51 -17.17 5.96
N VAL A 176 10.70 -16.26 4.98
CA VAL A 176 10.91 -16.62 3.56
C VAL A 176 12.24 -16.11 2.98
N ALA A 177 13.15 -15.62 3.82
CA ALA A 177 14.41 -15.03 3.37
C ALA A 177 15.25 -16.01 2.50
N ASN A 178 15.18 -17.31 2.81
CA ASN A 178 15.92 -18.35 2.07
C ASN A 178 15.22 -18.80 0.77
N GLU A 179 14.02 -18.28 0.50
CA GLU A 179 13.23 -18.66 -0.69
C GLU A 179 13.42 -17.72 -1.87
N GLY A 180 14.36 -16.76 -1.78
CA GLY A 180 14.58 -15.75 -2.82
C GLY A 180 13.49 -14.67 -2.86
N ILE A 181 12.78 -14.47 -1.73
CA ILE A 181 11.67 -13.52 -1.60
C ILE A 181 12.07 -12.38 -0.66
N ARG A 182 11.77 -11.14 -1.06
CA ARG A 182 11.97 -9.95 -0.24
C ARG A 182 10.64 -9.30 0.10
N ILE A 183 10.49 -8.90 1.35
CA ILE A 183 9.27 -8.27 1.85
C ILE A 183 9.66 -7.05 2.66
N ASN A 184 9.17 -5.88 2.23
CA ASN A 184 9.42 -4.61 2.91
C ASN A 184 8.12 -3.84 3.11
N SER A 185 8.14 -2.83 3.95
CA SER A 185 7.05 -1.87 4.10
C SER A 185 7.52 -0.45 3.83
N VAL A 186 6.63 0.35 3.28
CA VAL A 186 6.80 1.79 3.15
C VAL A 186 5.88 2.47 4.16
N CYS A 187 6.39 3.49 4.82
CA CYS A 187 5.70 4.28 5.84
C CYS A 187 5.53 5.72 5.35
N PRO A 188 4.49 6.02 4.55
CA PRO A 188 4.22 7.39 4.13
C PRO A 188 3.89 8.30 5.31
N GLY A 189 4.23 9.58 5.17
CA GLY A 189 3.76 10.65 6.03
C GLY A 189 2.40 11.19 5.60
N VAL A 190 2.28 12.49 5.49
CA VAL A 190 1.08 13.16 4.97
C VAL A 190 1.22 13.29 3.45
N ILE A 191 0.36 12.58 2.73
CA ILE A 191 0.38 12.49 1.26
C ILE A 191 -0.92 13.09 0.71
N ASP A 192 -0.81 14.00 -0.24
CA ASP A 192 -1.93 14.64 -0.91
C ASP A 192 -2.73 13.62 -1.73
N THR A 193 -3.89 13.24 -1.24
CA THR A 193 -4.72 12.16 -1.80
C THR A 193 -6.18 12.35 -1.39
N PRO A 194 -7.16 11.73 -2.07
CA PRO A 194 -8.56 11.76 -1.65
C PRO A 194 -8.81 11.25 -0.21
N MET A 195 -7.95 10.35 0.29
CA MET A 195 -8.01 9.91 1.69
C MET A 195 -7.62 11.06 2.63
N GLN A 196 -6.61 11.85 2.27
CA GLN A 196 -6.18 13.01 3.07
C GLN A 196 -7.27 14.07 3.13
N ASP A 197 -7.94 14.36 2.02
CA ASP A 197 -9.08 15.30 1.99
C ASP A 197 -10.22 14.83 2.91
N GLN A 198 -10.49 13.53 2.96
CA GLN A 198 -11.48 12.97 3.88
C GLN A 198 -11.04 13.18 5.33
N VAL A 199 -9.79 12.88 5.66
CA VAL A 199 -9.23 13.05 7.00
C VAL A 199 -9.30 14.51 7.45
N ASP A 200 -8.96 15.45 6.58
CA ASP A 200 -8.98 16.87 6.90
C ASP A 200 -10.42 17.36 7.18
N ARG A 201 -11.40 16.88 6.40
CA ARG A 201 -12.83 17.13 6.68
C ARG A 201 -13.30 16.54 8.02
N GLU A 202 -12.92 15.30 8.30
CA GLU A 202 -13.31 14.63 9.56
C GLU A 202 -12.67 15.32 10.79
N ILE A 203 -11.41 15.74 10.70
CA ILE A 203 -10.73 16.51 11.75
C ILE A 203 -11.38 17.89 11.92
N SER A 204 -11.75 18.54 10.82
CA SER A 204 -12.50 19.80 10.83
C SER A 204 -13.77 19.71 11.67
N HIS A 205 -14.55 18.64 11.52
CA HIS A 205 -15.75 18.41 12.32
C HIS A 205 -15.47 18.26 13.82
N VAL A 206 -14.35 17.68 14.19
CA VAL A 206 -13.98 17.46 15.61
C VAL A 206 -13.38 18.71 16.23
N THR A 207 -12.60 19.48 15.47
CA THR A 207 -11.84 20.62 15.99
C THR A 207 -12.53 21.97 15.82
N GLY A 208 -13.49 22.07 14.90
CA GLY A 208 -14.12 23.34 14.49
C GLY A 208 -13.28 24.23 13.59
N LEU A 209 -12.06 23.78 13.20
CA LEU A 209 -11.24 24.45 12.20
C LEU A 209 -11.77 24.19 10.79
N SER A 210 -11.51 25.06 9.82
CA SER A 210 -11.82 24.73 8.43
C SER A 210 -10.91 23.61 7.88
N PRO A 211 -11.35 22.82 6.90
CA PRO A 211 -10.50 21.79 6.29
C PRO A 211 -9.18 22.35 5.76
N GLU A 212 -9.20 23.54 5.18
CA GLU A 212 -8.01 24.26 4.67
C GLU A 212 -7.04 24.64 5.80
N ALA A 213 -7.56 25.04 6.97
CA ALA A 213 -6.74 25.33 8.14
C ALA A 213 -6.08 24.05 8.69
N VAL A 214 -6.82 22.95 8.73
CA VAL A 214 -6.29 21.62 9.11
C VAL A 214 -5.19 21.19 8.15
N HIS A 215 -5.43 21.30 6.85
CA HIS A 215 -4.47 20.99 5.79
C HIS A 215 -3.18 21.82 5.94
N THR A 216 -3.32 23.13 6.09
CA THR A 216 -2.18 24.08 6.22
C THR A 216 -1.36 23.78 7.48
N GLU A 217 -2.02 23.52 8.62
CA GLU A 217 -1.33 23.13 9.86
C GLU A 217 -0.52 21.86 9.69
N ARG A 218 -1.07 20.86 9.01
CA ARG A 218 -0.36 19.59 8.76
C ARG A 218 0.83 19.79 7.83
N ALA A 219 0.68 20.56 6.77
CA ALA A 219 1.77 20.89 5.83
C ALA A 219 2.91 21.64 6.52
N SER A 220 2.60 22.58 7.42
CA SER A 220 3.61 23.38 8.13
C SER A 220 4.53 22.58 9.05
N ARG A 221 4.12 21.36 9.45
CA ARG A 221 4.92 20.45 10.27
C ARG A 221 5.97 19.67 9.48
N ILE A 222 5.88 19.66 8.15
CA ILE A 222 6.76 18.86 7.30
C ILE A 222 8.03 19.68 6.98
N PRO A 223 9.23 19.19 7.35
CA PRO A 223 10.48 19.94 7.12
C PRO A 223 10.75 20.31 5.67
N LEU A 224 10.34 19.47 4.69
CA LEU A 224 10.46 19.81 3.27
C LEU A 224 9.44 20.86 2.77
N GLY A 225 8.54 21.37 3.64
CA GLY A 225 7.63 22.48 3.38
C GLY A 225 6.46 22.16 2.44
N ARG A 226 6.21 20.89 2.12
CA ARG A 226 5.07 20.44 1.31
C ARG A 226 4.54 19.10 1.77
N LEU A 227 3.29 18.80 1.45
CA LEU A 227 2.81 17.43 1.46
C LEU A 227 3.60 16.60 0.45
N GLY A 228 3.74 15.30 0.73
CA GLY A 228 4.15 14.35 -0.30
C GLY A 228 3.03 14.13 -1.30
N ASP A 229 3.36 13.57 -2.46
CA ASP A 229 2.39 13.11 -3.44
C ASP A 229 2.51 11.57 -3.66
N GLY A 230 1.65 11.04 -4.54
CA GLY A 230 1.67 9.62 -4.86
C GLY A 230 3.00 9.16 -5.47
N ASP A 231 3.67 10.02 -6.24
CA ASP A 231 4.91 9.70 -6.94
C ASP A 231 6.11 9.67 -5.99
N ASP A 232 6.12 10.48 -4.92
CA ASP A 232 7.12 10.37 -3.84
C ASP A 232 7.11 8.95 -3.24
N VAL A 233 5.92 8.38 -3.03
CA VAL A 233 5.76 7.02 -2.48
C VAL A 233 6.06 5.96 -3.53
N ALA A 234 5.54 6.11 -4.74
CA ALA A 234 5.71 5.16 -5.84
C ALA A 234 7.18 4.96 -6.21
N SER A 235 7.99 6.01 -6.14
CA SER A 235 9.44 5.96 -6.39
C SER A 235 10.18 5.06 -5.40
N VAL A 236 9.83 5.12 -4.12
CA VAL A 236 10.42 4.24 -3.08
C VAL A 236 9.90 2.81 -3.22
N VAL A 237 8.63 2.61 -3.57
CA VAL A 237 8.09 1.27 -3.86
C VAL A 237 8.82 0.64 -5.04
N SER A 238 8.99 1.37 -6.15
CA SER A 238 9.73 0.92 -7.33
C SER A 238 11.18 0.53 -6.97
N PHE A 239 11.89 1.37 -6.21
CA PHE A 239 13.23 1.05 -5.70
C PHE A 239 13.24 -0.26 -4.89
N LEU A 240 12.31 -0.45 -3.95
CA LEU A 240 12.24 -1.66 -3.13
C LEU A 240 11.91 -2.92 -3.93
N LEU A 241 11.27 -2.79 -5.07
CA LEU A 241 10.96 -3.87 -5.99
C LEU A 241 12.09 -4.13 -7.00
N GLY A 242 12.98 -3.17 -7.19
CA GLY A 242 14.10 -3.25 -8.11
C GLY A 242 15.33 -4.01 -7.57
N PRO A 243 16.33 -4.24 -8.44
CA PRO A 243 17.57 -4.94 -8.07
C PRO A 243 18.46 -4.15 -7.10
N ASP A 244 18.36 -2.82 -7.08
CA ASP A 244 19.19 -1.95 -6.25
C ASP A 244 18.91 -2.11 -4.75
N SER A 245 17.78 -2.72 -4.40
CA SER A 245 17.38 -3.07 -3.02
C SER A 245 17.56 -4.56 -2.70
N SER A 246 18.40 -5.28 -3.46
CA SER A 246 18.58 -6.74 -3.35
C SER A 246 19.03 -7.23 -1.97
N TYR A 247 19.65 -6.36 -1.16
CA TYR A 247 20.05 -6.68 0.22
C TYR A 247 19.09 -6.10 1.28
N MET A 248 17.85 -5.76 0.89
CA MET A 248 16.84 -5.18 1.78
C MET A 248 15.62 -6.08 1.91
N THR A 249 15.39 -6.61 3.10
CA THR A 249 14.16 -7.31 3.47
C THR A 249 13.80 -7.01 4.94
N GLY A 250 12.52 -7.05 5.30
CA GLY A 250 12.03 -6.77 6.64
C GLY A 250 12.08 -5.28 7.04
N GLN A 251 12.36 -4.37 6.11
CA GLN A 251 12.50 -2.95 6.40
C GLN A 251 11.16 -2.21 6.44
N ALA A 252 11.15 -1.09 7.19
CA ALA A 252 10.03 -0.15 7.24
C ALA A 252 10.57 1.26 6.90
N ILE A 253 10.46 1.64 5.62
CA ILE A 253 11.09 2.83 5.06
C ILE A 253 10.15 4.03 5.13
N ASN A 254 10.62 5.13 5.73
CA ASN A 254 9.85 6.36 5.83
C ASN A 254 9.90 7.17 4.52
N VAL A 255 8.73 7.68 4.10
CA VAL A 255 8.58 8.67 3.01
C VAL A 255 7.76 9.82 3.57
N THR A 256 8.40 10.77 4.24
CA THR A 256 7.73 11.66 5.20
C THR A 256 8.11 13.13 5.08
N GLY A 257 8.99 13.49 4.13
CA GLY A 257 9.52 14.86 4.02
C GLY A 257 10.28 15.34 5.27
N GLY A 258 10.80 14.39 6.07
CA GLY A 258 11.52 14.71 7.33
C GLY A 258 10.64 14.73 8.58
N LEU A 259 9.32 14.51 8.46
CA LEU A 259 8.40 14.53 9.61
C LEU A 259 8.72 13.45 10.66
N VAL A 260 9.19 12.28 10.22
CA VAL A 260 9.66 11.18 11.09
C VAL A 260 10.95 10.61 10.48
N THR A 261 12.00 10.48 11.32
CA THR A 261 13.37 10.15 10.87
C THR A 261 13.93 8.84 11.44
N TYR A 262 13.15 8.06 12.21
CA TYR A 262 13.59 6.80 12.86
C TYR A 262 12.71 5.60 12.52
#